data_3d0756371311e51e8790c563c41b569b
#
_entry.id   3d0756371311e51e8790c563c41b569b
#
_cell.length_a   1.000
_cell.length_b   1.000
_cell.length_c   1.000
_cell.angle_alpha   90.00
_cell.angle_beta   90.00
_cell.angle_gamma   90.00
#
_symmetry.space_group_name_H-M   'P 1'
#
loop_
_entity.id
_entity.type
_entity.pdbx_description
1 polymer ?
#
loop_
_entity_poly.entity_id
_entity_poly.type
_entity_poly.pdbx_seq_one_letter_code
_entity_poly.pdbx_strand_id
1 'polypeptide(L)'
;MCKLHNGDIYFIGVGEIIIAGVHIDPDVAVQEIDALASVHNDLMAHWNTNNIIIMGDFNADCGYVTNKESANLELRDPKYKWLIKDGQDTTTKSSDCTYDR
;
A
#
# COMPACT_ATOMS: atom_id res chain seq x y z
N MET A 1 7.67 2.98 -15.74
CA MET A 1 7.02 2.11 -14.75
C MET A 1 7.73 2.23 -13.42
N CYS A 2 7.01 2.55 -12.36
CA CYS A 2 7.57 2.63 -11.03
C CYS A 2 7.77 1.22 -10.46
N LYS A 3 8.89 1.00 -9.75
CA LYS A 3 9.18 -0.28 -9.13
C LYS A 3 9.61 -0.03 -7.68
N LEU A 4 9.09 -0.84 -6.77
CA LEU A 4 9.55 -0.86 -5.39
C LEU A 4 10.94 -1.49 -5.31
N HIS A 5 11.70 -1.18 -4.25
CA HIS A 5 13.08 -1.63 -4.12
C HIS A 5 13.22 -3.16 -4.17
N ASN A 6 12.48 -3.88 -3.34
CA ASN A 6 12.45 -5.34 -3.30
C ASN A 6 11.07 -5.92 -3.55
N GLY A 7 10.01 -5.14 -3.36
CA GLY A 7 8.64 -5.54 -3.62
C GLY A 7 8.26 -5.42 -5.08
N ASP A 8 7.06 -5.85 -5.39
CA ASP A 8 6.50 -5.80 -6.74
C ASP A 8 5.29 -4.88 -6.78
N ILE A 9 5.14 -4.18 -7.90
CA ILE A 9 3.95 -3.39 -8.18
C ILE A 9 3.49 -3.63 -9.63
N TYR A 10 2.20 -3.87 -9.78
CA TYR A 10 1.54 -4.06 -11.07
C TYR A 10 0.35 -3.11 -11.14
N PHE A 11 0.13 -2.48 -12.29
CA PHE A 11 -1.01 -1.58 -12.42
C PHE A 11 -1.71 -1.76 -13.77
N ILE A 12 -3.02 -1.51 -13.76
CA ILE A 12 -3.89 -1.61 -14.93
C ILE A 12 -4.86 -0.43 -14.92
N GLY A 13 -5.05 0.17 -16.09
CA GLY A 13 -6.07 1.18 -16.29
C GLY A 13 -7.37 0.54 -16.76
N VAL A 14 -8.47 0.87 -16.09
CA VAL A 14 -9.82 0.40 -16.46
C VAL A 14 -10.73 1.62 -16.56
N GLY A 15 -10.90 2.14 -17.78
CA GLY A 15 -11.62 3.39 -17.97
C GLY A 15 -10.90 4.55 -17.28
N GLU A 16 -11.56 5.20 -16.31
CA GLU A 16 -11.01 6.32 -15.55
C GLU A 16 -10.40 5.90 -14.20
N ILE A 17 -10.32 4.61 -13.92
CA ILE A 17 -9.82 4.07 -12.67
C ILE A 17 -8.51 3.35 -12.93
N ILE A 18 -7.51 3.62 -12.08
CA ILE A 18 -6.24 2.91 -12.08
C ILE A 18 -6.20 2.01 -10.85
N ILE A 19 -5.92 0.74 -11.06
CA ILE A 19 -5.74 -0.24 -9.99
C ILE A 19 -4.27 -0.63 -9.94
N ALA A 20 -3.62 -0.39 -8.81
CA ALA A 20 -2.24 -0.80 -8.58
C ALA A 20 -2.20 -1.93 -7.55
N GLY A 21 -1.79 -3.11 -7.98
CA GLY A 21 -1.58 -4.26 -7.10
C GLY A 21 -0.14 -4.26 -6.60
N VAL A 22 0.05 -4.40 -5.30
CA VAL A 22 1.39 -4.36 -4.68
C VAL A 22 1.64 -5.58 -3.81
N HIS A 23 2.91 -5.99 -3.76
CA HIS A 23 3.39 -6.94 -2.78
C HIS A 23 4.63 -6.34 -2.13
N ILE A 24 4.49 -5.90 -0.88
CA ILE A 24 5.53 -5.20 -0.14
C ILE A 24 6.49 -6.23 0.48
N ASP A 25 7.79 -5.98 0.35
CA ASP A 25 8.80 -6.80 1.02
C ASP A 25 8.69 -6.57 2.54
N PRO A 26 8.42 -7.62 3.35
CA PRO A 26 8.26 -7.45 4.79
C PRO A 26 9.52 -6.92 5.49
N ASP A 27 10.71 -7.19 4.96
CA ASP A 27 11.95 -6.77 5.59
C ASP A 27 12.19 -5.25 5.50
N VAL A 28 11.54 -4.59 4.56
CA VAL A 28 11.64 -3.14 4.34
C VAL A 28 10.24 -2.52 4.18
N ALA A 29 9.26 -3.06 4.89
CA ALA A 29 7.85 -2.70 4.71
C ALA A 29 7.58 -1.20 4.90
N VAL A 30 8.12 -0.60 5.95
CA VAL A 30 7.91 0.83 6.23
C VAL A 30 8.39 1.69 5.07
N GLN A 31 9.59 1.45 4.59
CA GLN A 31 10.18 2.23 3.49
C GLN A 31 9.40 2.04 2.19
N GLU A 32 8.97 0.82 1.88
CA GLU A 32 8.23 0.54 0.66
C GLU A 32 6.81 1.09 0.70
N ILE A 33 6.12 0.96 1.83
CA ILE A 33 4.79 1.56 1.99
C ILE A 33 4.87 3.08 1.87
N ASP A 34 5.87 3.69 2.48
CA ASP A 34 6.05 5.13 2.41
C ASP A 34 6.36 5.58 0.97
N ALA A 35 7.10 4.79 0.21
CA ALA A 35 7.37 5.06 -1.19
C ALA A 35 6.11 5.00 -2.07
N LEU A 36 5.04 4.35 -1.62
CA LEU A 36 3.78 4.30 -2.38
C LEU A 36 3.13 5.67 -2.56
N ALA A 37 3.41 6.63 -1.68
CA ALA A 37 2.95 8.01 -1.86
C ALA A 37 3.53 8.61 -3.15
N SER A 38 4.81 8.38 -3.42
CA SER A 38 5.45 8.81 -4.67
C SER A 38 4.91 8.04 -5.87
N VAL A 39 4.68 6.75 -5.73
CA VAL A 39 4.06 5.92 -6.78
C VAL A 39 2.67 6.46 -7.13
N HIS A 40 1.86 6.79 -6.13
CA HIS A 40 0.54 7.38 -6.33
C HIS A 40 0.63 8.67 -7.14
N ASN A 41 1.55 9.57 -6.78
CA ASN A 41 1.74 10.82 -7.48
C ASN A 41 2.19 10.60 -8.94
N ASP A 42 3.07 9.64 -9.19
CA ASP A 42 3.53 9.29 -10.53
C ASP A 42 2.39 8.72 -11.39
N LEU A 43 1.55 7.84 -10.81
CA LEU A 43 0.40 7.28 -11.51
C LEU A 43 -0.62 8.37 -11.85
N MET A 44 -0.87 9.28 -10.91
CA MET A 44 -1.80 10.38 -11.10
C MET A 44 -1.34 11.29 -12.24
N ALA A 45 -0.04 11.60 -12.32
CA ALA A 45 0.53 12.41 -13.38
C ALA A 45 0.53 11.69 -14.73
N HIS A 46 0.86 10.41 -14.74
CA HIS A 46 0.96 9.61 -15.97
C HIS A 46 -0.41 9.37 -16.62
N TRP A 47 -1.41 9.05 -15.81
CA TRP A 47 -2.76 8.73 -16.29
C TRP A 47 -3.74 9.90 -16.21
N ASN A 48 -3.30 11.03 -15.67
CA ASN A 48 -4.11 12.24 -15.49
C ASN A 48 -5.46 11.96 -14.81
N THR A 49 -5.43 11.21 -13.71
CA THR A 49 -6.63 10.86 -12.94
C THR A 49 -6.32 10.81 -11.46
N ASN A 50 -7.31 11.15 -10.63
CA ASN A 50 -7.27 11.00 -9.18
C ASN A 50 -7.91 9.68 -8.71
N ASN A 51 -8.47 8.90 -9.62
CA ASN A 51 -9.19 7.66 -9.29
C ASN A 51 -8.19 6.50 -9.28
N ILE A 52 -7.46 6.36 -8.18
CA ILE A 52 -6.41 5.36 -8.03
C ILE A 52 -6.69 4.51 -6.79
N ILE A 53 -6.68 3.20 -6.96
CA ILE A 53 -6.79 2.22 -5.88
C ILE A 53 -5.46 1.47 -5.79
N ILE A 54 -4.83 1.51 -4.64
CA ILE A 54 -3.64 0.71 -4.35
C ILE A 54 -4.06 -0.39 -3.38
N MET A 55 -3.80 -1.64 -3.75
CA MET A 55 -4.25 -2.79 -2.99
C MET A 55 -3.24 -3.92 -3.04
N GLY A 56 -3.28 -4.80 -2.05
CA GLY A 56 -2.43 -5.98 -2.02
C GLY A 56 -1.90 -6.30 -0.64
N ASP A 57 -0.82 -7.07 -0.60
CA ASP A 57 -0.13 -7.41 0.64
C ASP A 57 0.90 -6.32 0.96
N PHE A 58 0.57 -5.49 1.93
CA PHE A 58 1.45 -4.41 2.41
C PHE A 58 2.38 -4.88 3.53
N ASN A 59 2.15 -6.05 4.11
CA ASN A 59 2.81 -6.48 5.35
C ASN A 59 2.71 -5.38 6.43
N ALA A 60 1.56 -4.71 6.52
CA ALA A 60 1.38 -3.43 7.22
C ALA A 60 1.00 -3.60 8.69
N ASP A 61 1.42 -4.68 9.34
CA ASP A 61 1.05 -4.98 10.72
C ASP A 61 2.07 -5.93 11.37
N CYS A 62 1.82 -6.25 12.64
CA CYS A 62 2.64 -7.13 13.46
C CYS A 62 4.10 -6.67 13.54
N GLY A 63 5.07 -7.56 13.34
CA GLY A 63 6.48 -7.22 13.48
C GLY A 63 7.07 -6.43 12.31
N TYR A 64 6.36 -6.34 11.20
CA TYR A 64 6.88 -5.66 9.99
C TYR A 64 6.59 -4.16 9.99
N VAL A 65 5.45 -3.76 10.56
CA VAL A 65 5.11 -2.35 10.73
C VAL A 65 4.50 -2.17 12.11
N THR A 66 5.17 -1.45 12.98
CA THR A 66 4.66 -1.16 14.33
C THR A 66 3.57 -0.09 14.27
N ASN A 67 2.77 0.02 15.34
CA ASN A 67 1.73 1.05 15.43
C ASN A 67 2.29 2.47 15.30
N LYS A 68 3.46 2.73 15.87
CA LYS A 68 4.12 4.03 15.77
C LYS A 68 4.57 4.33 14.35
N GLU A 69 5.16 3.35 13.67
CA GLU A 69 5.58 3.49 12.28
C GLU A 69 4.38 3.69 11.36
N SER A 70 3.31 2.92 11.56
CA SER A 70 2.08 3.05 10.78
C SER A 70 1.49 4.46 10.88
N ALA A 71 1.47 5.06 12.07
CA ALA A 71 0.93 6.40 12.27
C ALA A 71 1.73 7.49 11.55
N ASN A 72 3.01 7.25 11.26
CA ASN A 72 3.89 8.22 10.61
C ASN A 72 4.00 8.06 9.08
N LEU A 73 3.32 7.08 8.49
CA LEU A 73 3.35 6.87 7.04
C LEU A 73 2.67 8.03 6.29
N GLU A 74 3.22 8.45 5.17
CA GLU A 74 2.60 9.49 4.33
C GLU A 74 1.21 9.08 3.86
N LEU A 75 0.96 7.79 3.62
CA LEU A 75 -0.34 7.27 3.22
C LEU A 75 -1.40 7.38 4.33
N ARG A 76 -1.03 7.74 5.55
CA ARG A 76 -1.98 8.07 6.62
C ARG A 76 -2.51 9.50 6.55
N ASP A 77 -2.01 10.31 5.63
CA ASP A 77 -2.58 11.63 5.37
C ASP A 77 -4.08 11.47 5.05
N PRO A 78 -4.96 12.36 5.58
CA PRO A 78 -6.42 12.27 5.37
C PRO A 78 -6.87 12.26 3.91
N LYS A 79 -6.04 12.71 2.97
CA LYS A 79 -6.34 12.62 1.53
C LYS A 79 -6.42 11.19 1.00
N TYR A 80 -5.85 10.22 1.72
CA TYR A 80 -5.92 8.81 1.38
C TYR A 80 -6.95 8.10 2.23
N LYS A 81 -7.81 7.31 1.58
CA LYS A 81 -8.82 6.52 2.28
C LYS A 81 -8.37 5.08 2.41
N TRP A 82 -8.32 4.60 3.63
CA TRP A 82 -8.00 3.20 3.95
C TRP A 82 -9.30 2.39 4.02
N LEU A 83 -9.45 1.42 3.11
CA LEU A 83 -10.65 0.60 3.03
C LEU A 83 -10.60 -0.58 3.99
N ILE A 84 -9.41 -1.20 4.15
CA ILE A 84 -9.18 -2.23 5.16
C ILE A 84 -8.54 -1.56 6.37
N LYS A 85 -9.27 -1.57 7.48
CA LYS A 85 -8.91 -0.85 8.69
C LYS A 85 -7.92 -1.65 9.53
N ASP A 86 -7.24 -0.97 10.45
CA ASP A 86 -6.39 -1.61 11.44
C ASP A 86 -7.20 -2.61 12.28
N GLY A 87 -6.58 -3.72 12.63
CA GLY A 87 -7.20 -4.75 13.44
C GLY A 87 -8.01 -5.79 12.67
N GLN A 88 -8.16 -5.64 11.35
CA GLN A 88 -8.80 -6.66 10.53
C GLN A 88 -7.79 -7.75 10.16
N ASP A 89 -8.07 -8.99 10.56
CA ASP A 89 -7.20 -10.12 10.25
C ASP A 89 -7.33 -10.53 8.79
N THR A 90 -6.22 -10.50 8.06
CA THR A 90 -6.15 -10.93 6.67
C THR A 90 -5.26 -12.16 6.48
N THR A 91 -4.82 -12.79 7.58
CA THR A 91 -3.97 -13.98 7.53
C THR A 91 -4.79 -15.26 7.60
N THR A 92 -4.20 -16.36 7.10
CA THR A 92 -4.82 -17.70 7.15
C THR A 92 -4.13 -18.61 8.16
N LYS A 93 -3.12 -18.11 8.86
CA LYS A 93 -2.36 -18.84 9.89
C LYS A 93 -2.87 -18.48 11.28
N SER A 94 -2.21 -18.97 12.31
CA SER A 94 -2.55 -18.68 13.70
C SER A 94 -2.31 -17.22 14.12
N SER A 95 -1.54 -16.47 13.34
CA SER A 95 -1.32 -15.04 13.57
C SER A 95 -2.55 -14.21 13.20
N ASP A 96 -2.76 -13.11 13.91
CA ASP A 96 -3.85 -12.17 13.67
C ASP A 96 -3.24 -10.83 13.24
N CYS A 97 -3.03 -10.67 11.95
CA CYS A 97 -2.35 -9.51 11.40
C CYS A 97 -3.11 -8.91 10.20
N THR A 98 -3.08 -7.59 10.07
CA THR A 98 -3.69 -6.87 8.95
C THR A 98 -2.61 -6.54 7.92
N TYR A 99 -2.18 -7.55 7.16
CA TYR A 99 -1.15 -7.37 6.14
C TYR A 99 -1.70 -6.76 4.85
N ASP A 100 -2.88 -7.19 4.42
CA ASP A 100 -3.49 -6.74 3.17
C ASP A 100 -4.25 -5.42 3.36
N ARG A 101 -4.06 -4.50 2.39
CA ARG A 101 -4.67 -3.16 2.44
C ARG A 101 -5.24 -2.77 1.07
#